data_8340d2ca086f7b506e42daeeb289e1ef
#
_entry.id   8340d2ca086f7b506e42daeeb289e1ef
#
_cell.length_a   1.000
_cell.length_b   1.000
_cell.length_c   1.000
_cell.angle_alpha   90.00
_cell.angle_beta   90.00
_cell.angle_gamma   90.00
#
_symmetry.space_group_name_H-M   'P 1'
#
loop_
_entity.id
_entity.type
_entity.pdbx_description
1 polymer ?
#
loop_
_entity_poly.entity_id
_entity_poly.type
_entity_poly.pdbx_seq_one_letter_code
_entity_poly.pdbx_strand_id
1 'polypeptide(L)'
;MNCSHIILQSFSIIDAIRCINEIHNEPLVLFVVDENRRMQGTLTDGDVRRALIKGIDVDAPISEAMHRNFNFLRRGVNDRVEDIHHQRDLRMRLVPILDEENHICEIINLEHYVTKLPIDAVLMAGGKGERLRPLTEKTPKPLIKVGDKCIIDYNIDRLLSYGLNHISVTVNYLGDQIEEHFREERDGV
;
A
#
# COMPACT_ATOMS: atom_id res chain seq x y z
N MET A 1 1.43 -11.93 -21.05
CA MET A 1 2.51 -11.25 -20.31
C MET A 1 1.92 -10.76 -19.01
N ASN A 2 2.45 -11.18 -17.86
CA ASN A 2 2.07 -10.49 -16.62
C ASN A 2 2.70 -9.10 -16.67
N CYS A 3 1.92 -8.09 -17.01
CA CYS A 3 2.39 -6.71 -17.04
C CYS A 3 2.55 -6.22 -15.60
N SER A 4 3.79 -6.27 -15.13
CA SER A 4 4.22 -5.48 -13.97
C SER A 4 4.24 -3.99 -14.37
N HIS A 5 4.30 -3.08 -13.39
CA HIS A 5 4.45 -1.64 -13.68
C HIS A 5 5.75 -1.25 -14.41
N ILE A 6 6.54 -2.20 -14.91
CA ILE A 6 7.84 -1.96 -15.56
C ILE A 6 7.78 -2.39 -17.03
N ILE A 7 8.21 -1.50 -17.93
CA ILE A 7 8.24 -1.73 -19.37
C ILE A 7 9.54 -1.22 -19.99
N LEU A 8 10.05 -1.90 -21.02
CA LEU A 8 11.26 -1.47 -21.76
C LEU A 8 10.94 -0.28 -22.67
N GLN A 9 11.86 0.68 -22.77
CA GLN A 9 11.72 1.88 -23.60
C GLN A 9 11.60 1.60 -25.10
N SER A 10 12.03 0.42 -25.55
CA SER A 10 11.95 -0.05 -26.93
C SER A 10 10.56 -0.58 -27.32
N PHE A 11 9.67 -0.81 -26.36
CA PHE A 11 8.30 -1.24 -26.64
C PHE A 11 7.50 -0.14 -27.32
N SER A 12 6.51 -0.53 -28.10
CA SER A 12 5.63 0.41 -28.81
C SER A 12 4.58 1.03 -27.88
N ILE A 13 4.01 2.16 -28.30
CA ILE A 13 2.89 2.82 -27.60
C ILE A 13 1.71 1.86 -27.45
N ILE A 14 1.41 1.04 -28.50
CA ILE A 14 0.31 0.07 -28.42
C ILE A 14 0.57 -1.02 -27.39
N ASP A 15 1.83 -1.44 -27.18
CA ASP A 15 2.17 -2.40 -26.14
C ASP A 15 2.00 -1.79 -24.75
N ALA A 16 2.36 -0.51 -24.57
CA ALA A 16 2.13 0.20 -23.32
C ALA A 16 0.63 0.33 -23.00
N ILE A 17 -0.22 0.61 -24.00
CA ILE A 17 -1.69 0.63 -23.83
C ILE A 17 -2.19 -0.72 -23.35
N ARG A 18 -1.71 -1.83 -23.93
CA ARG A 18 -2.08 -3.18 -23.50
C ARG A 18 -1.67 -3.42 -22.05
N CYS A 19 -0.43 -3.06 -21.68
CA CYS A 19 0.04 -3.18 -20.30
C CYS A 19 -0.79 -2.34 -19.32
N ILE A 20 -1.11 -1.11 -19.65
CA ILE A 20 -1.96 -0.24 -18.81
C ILE A 20 -3.36 -0.85 -18.62
N ASN A 21 -3.94 -1.44 -19.64
CA ASN A 21 -5.26 -2.09 -19.57
C ASN A 21 -5.27 -3.38 -18.73
N GLU A 22 -4.11 -4.03 -18.53
CA GLU A 22 -3.98 -5.20 -17.67
C GLU A 22 -3.79 -4.84 -16.19
N ILE A 23 -3.53 -3.57 -15.86
CA ILE A 23 -3.42 -3.10 -14.49
C ILE A 23 -4.82 -2.93 -13.90
N HIS A 24 -5.14 -3.72 -12.88
CA HIS A 24 -6.42 -3.68 -12.18
C HIS A 24 -6.22 -3.22 -10.73
N ASN A 25 -7.08 -2.31 -10.26
CA ASN A 25 -7.11 -1.80 -8.89
C ASN A 25 -5.82 -1.10 -8.41
N GLU A 26 -4.96 -0.70 -9.33
CA GLU A 26 -3.73 0.04 -9.05
C GLU A 26 -3.60 1.29 -9.94
N PRO A 27 -2.74 2.25 -9.58
CA PRO A 27 -2.51 3.44 -10.40
C PRO A 27 -1.98 3.08 -11.79
N LEU A 28 -2.56 3.66 -12.84
CA LEU A 28 -2.21 3.42 -14.25
C LEU A 28 -0.93 4.14 -14.64
N VAL A 29 0.20 3.68 -14.10
CA VAL A 29 1.55 4.23 -14.33
C VAL A 29 2.49 3.09 -14.69
N LEU A 30 3.27 3.28 -15.77
CA LEU A 30 4.37 2.41 -16.14
C LEU A 30 5.71 3.12 -15.86
N PHE A 31 6.65 2.40 -15.31
CA PHE A 31 8.05 2.79 -15.13
C PHE A 31 8.85 2.27 -16.32
N VAL A 32 9.40 3.20 -17.09
CA VAL A 32 10.12 2.88 -18.32
C VAL A 32 11.59 2.66 -17.99
N VAL A 33 12.14 1.52 -18.41
CA VAL A 33 13.54 1.16 -18.23
C VAL A 33 14.24 0.92 -19.56
N ASP A 34 15.57 1.05 -19.57
CA ASP A 34 16.41 0.67 -20.71
C ASP A 34 16.71 -0.85 -20.72
N GLU A 35 17.50 -1.29 -21.69
CA GLU A 35 17.93 -2.69 -21.84
C GLU A 35 18.77 -3.19 -20.67
N ASN A 36 19.40 -2.28 -19.91
CA ASN A 36 20.14 -2.58 -18.69
C ASN A 36 19.25 -2.51 -17.42
N ARG A 37 17.93 -2.40 -17.58
CA ARG A 37 16.96 -2.25 -16.47
C ARG A 37 17.09 -0.96 -15.68
N ARG A 38 17.77 0.07 -16.18
CA ARG A 38 17.88 1.38 -15.54
C ARG A 38 16.66 2.23 -15.88
N MET A 39 16.10 2.88 -14.88
CA MET A 39 14.93 3.74 -15.05
C MET A 39 15.23 4.94 -15.95
N GLN A 40 14.40 5.16 -16.95
CA GLN A 40 14.51 6.22 -17.97
C GLN A 40 13.38 7.24 -17.91
N GLY A 41 12.22 6.83 -17.37
CA GLY A 41 11.05 7.69 -17.32
C GLY A 41 9.81 7.00 -16.75
N THR A 42 8.71 7.73 -16.82
CA THR A 42 7.37 7.20 -16.49
C THR A 42 6.45 7.39 -17.70
N LEU A 43 5.44 6.56 -17.80
CA LEU A 43 4.40 6.65 -18.82
C LEU A 43 3.03 6.41 -18.18
N THR A 44 2.11 7.35 -18.40
CA THR A 44 0.72 7.25 -17.96
C THR A 44 -0.22 7.20 -19.14
N ASP A 45 -1.48 6.81 -18.92
CA ASP A 45 -2.54 6.91 -19.94
C ASP A 45 -2.64 8.35 -20.52
N GLY A 46 -2.48 9.37 -19.67
CA GLY A 46 -2.45 10.76 -20.11
C GLY A 46 -1.27 11.12 -21.02
N ASP A 47 -0.09 10.53 -20.81
CA ASP A 47 1.09 10.74 -21.66
C ASP A 47 0.86 10.11 -23.02
N VAL A 48 0.33 8.89 -23.06
CA VAL A 48 -0.05 8.20 -24.30
C VAL A 48 -1.03 9.03 -25.12
N ARG A 49 -2.13 9.50 -24.49
CA ARG A 49 -3.12 10.34 -25.20
C ARG A 49 -2.50 11.61 -25.74
N ARG A 50 -1.63 12.28 -24.99
CA ARG A 50 -0.92 13.48 -25.44
C ARG A 50 0.02 13.20 -26.62
N ALA A 51 0.71 12.06 -26.62
CA ALA A 51 1.57 11.63 -27.72
C ALA A 51 0.76 11.41 -29.02
N LEU A 52 -0.35 10.69 -28.94
CA LEU A 52 -1.24 10.45 -30.08
C LEU A 52 -1.85 11.75 -30.65
N ILE A 53 -2.26 12.69 -29.78
CA ILE A 53 -2.77 14.02 -30.22
C ILE A 53 -1.67 14.81 -30.93
N LYS A 54 -0.41 14.64 -30.60
CA LYS A 54 0.74 15.25 -31.28
C LYS A 54 1.10 14.55 -32.60
N GLY A 55 0.42 13.45 -32.93
CA GLY A 55 0.65 12.70 -34.18
C GLY A 55 1.75 11.66 -34.10
N ILE A 56 2.19 11.27 -32.85
CA ILE A 56 3.10 10.14 -32.68
C ILE A 56 2.32 8.87 -33.01
N ASP A 57 2.90 7.99 -33.82
CA ASP A 57 2.28 6.73 -34.24
C ASP A 57 2.17 5.74 -33.04
N VAL A 58 1.14 4.89 -33.08
CA VAL A 58 0.93 3.85 -32.06
C VAL A 58 2.05 2.79 -32.04
N ASP A 59 2.71 2.60 -33.18
CA ASP A 59 3.84 1.67 -33.34
C ASP A 59 5.19 2.32 -32.98
N ALA A 60 5.22 3.63 -32.69
CA ALA A 60 6.42 4.32 -32.24
C ALA A 60 6.88 3.83 -30.85
N PRO A 61 8.18 3.86 -30.54
CA PRO A 61 8.69 3.47 -29.24
C PRO A 61 8.21 4.42 -28.14
N ILE A 62 7.93 3.86 -26.96
CA ILE A 62 7.42 4.64 -25.82
C ILE A 62 8.42 5.69 -25.31
N SER A 63 9.68 5.60 -25.69
CA SER A 63 10.71 6.62 -25.41
C SER A 63 10.36 8.00 -25.99
N GLU A 64 9.46 8.08 -26.99
CA GLU A 64 8.96 9.33 -27.57
C GLU A 64 7.78 9.93 -26.80
N ALA A 65 7.07 9.10 -26.00
CA ALA A 65 5.89 9.49 -25.25
C ALA A 65 6.16 9.64 -23.74
N MET A 66 7.21 8.99 -23.20
CA MET A 66 7.47 8.95 -21.77
C MET A 66 7.87 10.31 -21.19
N HIS A 67 7.57 10.49 -19.92
CA HIS A 67 8.00 11.63 -19.13
C HIS A 67 9.34 11.34 -18.46
N ARG A 68 10.38 12.14 -18.80
CA ARG A 68 11.75 11.92 -18.33
C ARG A 68 12.06 12.59 -16.98
N ASN A 69 11.29 13.62 -16.59
CA ASN A 69 11.45 14.29 -15.32
C ASN A 69 10.50 13.67 -14.29
N PHE A 70 10.90 12.55 -13.69
CA PHE A 70 10.09 11.76 -12.77
C PHE A 70 10.62 11.83 -11.34
N ASN A 71 9.72 11.64 -10.37
CA ASN A 71 10.08 11.54 -8.97
C ASN A 71 10.48 10.11 -8.61
N PHE A 72 11.47 9.97 -7.76
CA PHE A 72 11.94 8.69 -7.22
C PHE A 72 12.55 8.88 -5.84
N LEU A 73 12.70 7.79 -5.10
CA LEU A 73 13.47 7.73 -3.87
C LEU A 73 14.75 6.92 -4.12
N ARG A 74 15.82 7.23 -3.37
CA ARG A 74 17.10 6.52 -3.46
C ARG A 74 17.29 5.66 -2.22
N ARG A 75 17.51 4.36 -2.42
CA ARG A 75 17.72 3.40 -1.34
C ARG A 75 18.86 3.83 -0.42
N GLY A 76 18.60 3.86 0.90
CA GLY A 76 19.56 4.25 1.92
C GLY A 76 19.88 5.75 2.00
N VAL A 77 19.30 6.59 1.14
CA VAL A 77 19.55 8.03 1.11
C VAL A 77 18.31 8.81 1.52
N ASN A 78 17.21 8.65 0.79
CA ASN A 78 15.94 9.36 1.02
C ASN A 78 14.74 8.42 0.89
N ASP A 79 14.86 7.19 1.40
CA ASP A 79 13.81 6.18 1.43
C ASP A 79 13.20 5.99 2.85
N ARG A 80 13.39 6.97 3.72
CA ARG A 80 12.82 6.98 5.06
C ARG A 80 11.33 7.31 5.01
N VAL A 81 10.66 6.99 6.11
CA VAL A 81 9.22 7.24 6.27
C VAL A 81 8.84 8.70 5.97
N GLU A 82 9.64 9.67 6.40
CA GLU A 82 9.43 11.09 6.17
C GLU A 82 9.50 11.45 4.69
N ASP A 83 10.46 10.89 3.96
CA ASP A 83 10.63 11.08 2.52
C ASP A 83 9.44 10.51 1.74
N ILE A 84 8.96 9.34 2.15
CA ILE A 84 7.78 8.68 1.58
C ILE A 84 6.52 9.52 1.83
N HIS A 85 6.35 10.06 3.04
CA HIS A 85 5.25 10.97 3.36
C HIS A 85 5.28 12.24 2.49
N HIS A 86 6.47 12.80 2.26
CA HIS A 86 6.63 13.96 1.37
C HIS A 86 6.16 13.65 -0.06
N GLN A 87 6.43 12.44 -0.60
CA GLN A 87 5.92 12.03 -1.91
C GLN A 87 4.38 11.94 -1.93
N ARG A 88 3.76 11.55 -0.82
CA ARG A 88 2.29 11.56 -0.66
C ARG A 88 1.73 13.00 -0.72
N ASP A 89 2.39 13.96 -0.08
CA ASP A 89 1.99 15.37 -0.11
C ASP A 89 2.07 15.95 -1.53
N LEU A 90 3.01 15.45 -2.35
CA LEU A 90 3.09 15.74 -3.78
C LEU A 90 2.02 15.01 -4.64
N ARG A 91 1.07 14.33 -4.00
CA ARG A 91 -0.01 13.55 -4.63
C ARG A 91 0.48 12.44 -5.57
N MET A 92 1.68 11.94 -5.32
CA MET A 92 2.16 10.74 -6.00
C MET A 92 1.37 9.52 -5.51
N ARG A 93 1.07 8.59 -6.41
CA ARG A 93 0.35 7.34 -6.07
C ARG A 93 1.31 6.15 -6.03
N LEU A 94 2.25 6.10 -6.96
CA LEU A 94 3.34 5.13 -7.01
C LEU A 94 4.68 5.87 -7.02
N VAL A 95 5.65 5.38 -6.25
CA VAL A 95 6.99 5.94 -6.19
C VAL A 95 8.01 4.80 -6.29
N PRO A 96 8.93 4.84 -7.27
CA PRO A 96 10.01 3.86 -7.37
C PRO A 96 11.14 4.23 -6.40
N ILE A 97 11.70 3.20 -5.76
CA ILE A 97 12.99 3.30 -5.04
C ILE A 97 14.07 2.75 -5.97
N LEU A 98 15.09 3.56 -6.21
CA LEU A 98 16.21 3.22 -7.08
C LEU A 98 17.48 2.93 -6.26
N ASP A 99 18.36 2.05 -6.78
CA ASP A 99 19.72 1.89 -6.30
C ASP A 99 20.68 2.96 -6.89
N GLU A 100 21.97 2.87 -6.58
CA GLU A 100 22.99 3.80 -7.06
C GLU A 100 23.13 3.80 -8.58
N GLU A 101 22.83 2.68 -9.24
CA GLU A 101 22.92 2.50 -10.69
C GLU A 101 21.59 2.81 -11.43
N ASN A 102 20.59 3.31 -10.72
CA ASN A 102 19.24 3.63 -11.20
C ASN A 102 18.37 2.42 -11.58
N HIS A 103 18.62 1.24 -11.01
CA HIS A 103 17.70 0.12 -11.13
C HIS A 103 16.55 0.28 -10.12
N ILE A 104 15.36 -0.15 -10.53
CA ILE A 104 14.19 -0.15 -9.64
C ILE A 104 14.34 -1.31 -8.67
N CYS A 105 14.53 -0.99 -7.39
CA CYS A 105 14.59 -1.97 -6.30
C CYS A 105 13.21 -2.32 -5.76
N GLU A 106 12.32 -1.32 -5.72
CA GLU A 106 11.00 -1.44 -5.12
C GLU A 106 10.08 -0.39 -5.72
N ILE A 107 8.78 -0.66 -5.75
CA ILE A 107 7.74 0.30 -6.12
C ILE A 107 6.78 0.39 -4.95
N ILE A 108 6.68 1.58 -4.35
CA ILE A 108 5.79 1.84 -3.22
C ILE A 108 4.45 2.37 -3.75
N ASN A 109 3.37 1.68 -3.40
CA ASN A 109 2.02 2.21 -3.60
C ASN A 109 1.63 3.04 -2.37
N LEU A 110 1.58 4.37 -2.53
CA LEU A 110 1.30 5.32 -1.45
C LEU A 110 -0.17 5.30 -1.00
N GLU A 111 -1.08 4.74 -1.77
CA GLU A 111 -2.48 4.57 -1.37
C GLU A 111 -2.62 3.47 -0.31
N HIS A 112 -1.77 2.45 -0.38
CA HIS A 112 -1.74 1.32 0.54
C HIS A 112 -0.53 1.36 1.50
N TYR A 113 0.33 2.37 1.36
CA TYR A 113 1.49 2.51 2.22
C TYR A 113 1.07 2.91 3.63
N VAL A 114 1.25 1.99 4.56
CA VAL A 114 1.00 2.18 5.99
C VAL A 114 2.35 2.31 6.69
N THR A 115 2.53 3.39 7.43
CA THR A 115 3.75 3.60 8.23
C THR A 115 3.85 2.51 9.27
N LYS A 116 4.89 1.69 9.21
CA LYS A 116 5.21 0.74 10.27
C LYS A 116 5.84 1.50 11.43
N LEU A 117 5.12 1.60 12.54
CA LEU A 117 5.62 2.24 13.75
C LEU A 117 6.33 1.17 14.62
N PRO A 118 7.57 1.39 15.06
CA PRO A 118 8.26 0.48 15.96
C PRO A 118 7.78 0.71 17.41
N ILE A 119 6.48 0.49 17.65
CA ILE A 119 5.83 0.66 18.94
C ILE A 119 4.95 -0.56 19.23
N ASP A 120 4.74 -0.83 20.50
CA ASP A 120 3.78 -1.81 20.98
C ASP A 120 2.43 -1.14 21.26
N ALA A 121 1.34 -1.89 21.10
CA ALA A 121 0.00 -1.41 21.39
C ALA A 121 -0.58 -2.12 22.61
N VAL A 122 -1.34 -1.40 23.42
CA VAL A 122 -2.13 -1.96 24.52
C VAL A 122 -3.60 -1.63 24.32
N LEU A 123 -4.43 -2.65 24.10
CA LEU A 123 -5.88 -2.52 24.02
C LEU A 123 -6.50 -2.72 25.42
N MET A 124 -7.13 -1.68 25.97
CA MET A 124 -7.83 -1.78 27.25
C MET A 124 -9.25 -2.33 27.05
N ALA A 125 -9.45 -3.59 27.43
CA ALA A 125 -10.70 -4.34 27.25
C ALA A 125 -11.46 -4.65 28.55
N GLY A 126 -11.09 -4.04 29.70
CA GLY A 126 -11.63 -4.37 31.02
C GLY A 126 -12.90 -3.63 31.43
N GLY A 127 -13.50 -2.79 30.58
CA GLY A 127 -14.66 -1.97 30.94
C GLY A 127 -16.00 -2.74 30.93
N LYS A 128 -16.91 -2.41 31.86
CA LYS A 128 -18.25 -3.05 31.98
C LYS A 128 -19.21 -2.75 30.81
N GLY A 129 -18.94 -1.74 30.01
CA GLY A 129 -19.78 -1.41 28.85
C GLY A 129 -21.22 -0.99 29.20
N GLU A 130 -21.45 -0.34 30.34
CA GLU A 130 -22.79 -0.06 30.93
C GLU A 130 -23.75 0.65 29.98
N ARG A 131 -23.21 1.49 29.07
CA ARG A 131 -24.05 2.22 28.08
C ARG A 131 -24.66 1.31 27.00
N LEU A 132 -24.18 0.09 26.88
CA LEU A 132 -24.64 -0.90 25.88
C LEU A 132 -25.49 -2.01 26.52
N ARG A 133 -25.92 -1.87 27.77
CA ARG A 133 -26.84 -2.82 28.40
C ARG A 133 -28.19 -2.84 27.66
N PRO A 134 -28.82 -4.02 27.53
CA PRO A 134 -28.50 -5.31 28.16
C PRO A 134 -27.42 -6.15 27.42
N LEU A 135 -26.93 -5.72 26.26
CA LEU A 135 -25.99 -6.51 25.43
C LEU A 135 -24.69 -6.88 26.19
N THR A 136 -24.23 -6.00 27.09
CA THR A 136 -22.99 -6.18 27.84
C THR A 136 -23.13 -6.87 29.19
N GLU A 137 -24.31 -7.39 29.53
CA GLU A 137 -24.53 -8.10 30.79
C GLU A 137 -23.87 -9.50 30.79
N LYS A 138 -23.88 -10.17 29.63
CA LYS A 138 -23.37 -11.53 29.46
C LYS A 138 -22.19 -11.62 28.50
N THR A 139 -21.92 -10.59 27.72
CA THR A 139 -20.85 -10.54 26.73
C THR A 139 -20.06 -9.27 26.93
N PRO A 140 -18.72 -9.32 27.10
CA PRO A 140 -17.94 -8.10 27.24
C PRO A 140 -17.99 -7.28 25.95
N LYS A 141 -18.04 -5.94 26.07
CA LYS A 141 -18.15 -5.02 24.93
C LYS A 141 -17.20 -5.35 23.78
N PRO A 142 -15.93 -5.69 23.99
CA PRO A 142 -14.99 -6.03 22.92
C PRO A 142 -15.43 -7.23 22.05
N LEU A 143 -16.19 -8.17 22.63
CA LEU A 143 -16.68 -9.36 21.93
C LEU A 143 -18.09 -9.20 21.32
N ILE A 144 -18.69 -8.03 21.40
CA ILE A 144 -19.94 -7.76 20.67
C ILE A 144 -19.61 -7.79 19.17
N LYS A 145 -20.40 -8.58 18.42
CA LYS A 145 -20.25 -8.67 16.97
C LYS A 145 -20.85 -7.46 16.26
N VAL A 146 -20.10 -6.97 15.26
CA VAL A 146 -20.55 -5.97 14.29
C VAL A 146 -20.33 -6.58 12.91
N GLY A 147 -21.39 -7.03 12.26
CA GLY A 147 -21.29 -7.87 11.08
C GLY A 147 -20.76 -9.27 11.43
N ASP A 148 -19.70 -9.69 10.80
CA ASP A 148 -19.07 -11.02 10.90
C ASP A 148 -17.98 -11.11 11.98
N LYS A 149 -17.45 -9.97 12.48
CA LYS A 149 -16.34 -9.89 13.44
C LYS A 149 -16.71 -9.22 14.76
N CYS A 150 -15.95 -9.51 15.82
CA CYS A 150 -16.04 -8.79 17.09
C CYS A 150 -15.40 -7.40 16.99
N ILE A 151 -15.83 -6.46 17.85
CA ILE A 151 -15.27 -5.09 17.89
C ILE A 151 -13.75 -5.13 18.10
N ILE A 152 -13.27 -6.02 18.96
CA ILE A 152 -11.83 -6.13 19.25
C ILE A 152 -11.04 -6.60 18.03
N ASP A 153 -11.61 -7.50 17.20
CA ASP A 153 -10.95 -8.00 16.00
C ASP A 153 -10.71 -6.88 14.98
N TYR A 154 -11.70 -5.98 14.78
CA TYR A 154 -11.52 -4.81 13.93
C TYR A 154 -10.39 -3.88 14.40
N ASN A 155 -10.28 -3.71 15.74
CA ASN A 155 -9.21 -2.87 16.30
C ASN A 155 -7.84 -3.52 16.09
N ILE A 156 -7.73 -4.83 16.29
CA ILE A 156 -6.48 -5.59 16.09
C ILE A 156 -6.10 -5.57 14.61
N ASP A 157 -7.02 -5.91 13.70
CA ASP A 157 -6.76 -5.86 12.25
C ASP A 157 -6.24 -4.49 11.81
N ARG A 158 -6.82 -3.42 12.39
CA ARG A 158 -6.37 -2.05 12.11
C ARG A 158 -4.95 -1.80 12.64
N LEU A 159 -4.62 -2.23 13.85
CA LEU A 159 -3.28 -2.08 14.42
C LEU A 159 -2.25 -2.88 13.62
N LEU A 160 -2.57 -4.13 13.25
CA LEU A 160 -1.72 -4.97 12.41
C LEU A 160 -1.50 -4.33 11.03
N SER A 161 -2.51 -3.68 10.46
CA SER A 161 -2.37 -2.97 9.19
C SER A 161 -1.40 -1.80 9.24
N TYR A 162 -1.16 -1.22 10.44
CA TYR A 162 -0.12 -0.22 10.70
C TYR A 162 1.25 -0.85 11.05
N GLY A 163 1.37 -2.18 10.95
CA GLY A 163 2.62 -2.90 11.18
C GLY A 163 2.98 -3.08 12.65
N LEU A 164 2.03 -2.90 13.58
CA LEU A 164 2.22 -3.21 14.99
C LEU A 164 2.13 -4.73 15.17
N ASN A 165 3.26 -5.36 15.50
CA ASN A 165 3.36 -6.82 15.63
C ASN A 165 3.28 -7.32 17.07
N HIS A 166 3.29 -6.39 18.05
CA HIS A 166 3.16 -6.70 19.47
C HIS A 166 1.96 -5.94 20.02
N ILE A 167 0.87 -6.66 20.26
CA ILE A 167 -0.38 -6.11 20.75
C ILE A 167 -0.72 -6.85 22.07
N SER A 168 -0.85 -6.11 23.14
CA SER A 168 -1.28 -6.64 24.45
C SER A 168 -2.73 -6.24 24.70
N VAL A 169 -3.53 -7.14 25.29
CA VAL A 169 -4.91 -6.86 25.67
C VAL A 169 -5.04 -6.93 27.18
N THR A 170 -5.47 -5.83 27.82
CA THR A 170 -5.76 -5.85 29.26
C THR A 170 -7.22 -6.17 29.50
N VAL A 171 -7.49 -7.17 30.34
CA VAL A 171 -8.83 -7.68 30.64
C VAL A 171 -9.22 -7.46 32.09
N ASN A 172 -10.52 -7.40 32.40
CA ASN A 172 -11.06 -7.35 33.74
C ASN A 172 -12.50 -7.90 33.75
N TYR A 173 -13.51 -7.07 33.41
CA TYR A 173 -14.91 -7.50 33.43
C TYR A 173 -15.15 -8.56 32.35
N LEU A 174 -15.61 -9.76 32.76
CA LEU A 174 -15.79 -10.94 31.90
C LEU A 174 -14.50 -11.29 31.09
N GLY A 175 -13.33 -11.11 31.73
CA GLY A 175 -11.99 -11.31 31.12
C GLY A 175 -11.81 -12.70 30.54
N ASP A 176 -12.29 -13.73 31.24
CA ASP A 176 -12.18 -15.13 30.82
C ASP A 176 -12.72 -15.38 29.39
N GLN A 177 -13.76 -14.65 28.99
CA GLN A 177 -14.33 -14.76 27.65
C GLN A 177 -13.39 -14.14 26.60
N ILE A 178 -12.69 -13.07 26.95
CA ILE A 178 -11.73 -12.43 26.04
C ILE A 178 -10.47 -13.30 25.93
N GLU A 179 -9.99 -13.88 27.04
CA GLU A 179 -8.87 -14.82 27.02
C GLU A 179 -9.19 -16.07 26.20
N GLU A 180 -10.41 -16.61 26.31
CA GLU A 180 -10.86 -17.74 25.50
C GLU A 180 -10.91 -17.41 24.01
N HIS A 181 -11.32 -16.17 23.65
CA HIS A 181 -11.38 -15.69 22.26
C HIS A 181 -9.99 -15.65 21.59
N PHE A 182 -8.92 -15.44 22.39
CA PHE A 182 -7.54 -15.39 21.92
C PHE A 182 -6.71 -16.65 22.28
N ARG A 183 -7.35 -17.73 22.72
CA ARG A 183 -6.64 -18.97 23.11
C ARG A 183 -5.90 -19.60 21.91
N GLU A 184 -6.41 -19.46 20.70
CA GLU A 184 -5.67 -19.81 19.49
C GLU A 184 -4.82 -18.58 19.12
N GLU A 185 -3.48 -18.74 19.10
CA GLU A 185 -2.56 -17.67 18.73
C GLU A 185 -2.95 -17.08 17.37
N ARG A 186 -3.22 -15.78 17.36
CA ARG A 186 -3.29 -15.00 16.13
C ARG A 186 -1.94 -14.33 15.92
N ASP A 187 -1.48 -14.28 14.69
CA ASP A 187 -0.24 -13.61 14.33
C ASP A 187 -0.22 -12.18 14.92
N GLY A 188 0.70 -11.93 15.89
CA GLY A 188 0.95 -10.62 16.48
C GLY A 188 0.15 -10.24 17.73
N VAL A 189 -0.65 -11.15 18.33
CA VAL A 189 -1.41 -10.91 19.58
C VAL A 189 -1.02 -11.89 20.66
#